data_3c6dc0aeadff0a6cf86bb89ac353b217
#
_entry.id   3c6dc0aeadff0a6cf86bb89ac353b217
#
_cell.length_a   1.000
_cell.length_b   1.000
_cell.length_c   1.000
_cell.angle_alpha   90.00
_cell.angle_beta   90.00
_cell.angle_gamma   90.00
#
_symmetry.space_group_name_H-M   'P 1'
#
loop_
_entity.id
_entity.type
_entity.pdbx_description
1 polymer ?
#
loop_
_entity_poly.entity_id
_entity_poly.type
_entity_poly.pdbx_seq_one_letter_code
_entity_poly.pdbx_strand_id
1 'polypeptide(L)'
;MLSKWIILFLIWSLPFGQDVIGEGLYEDELIGFLQENYKTSTTLGYTMARDTMYLRIDRIDGQVKGIYTNYSLTLPDGVDPSTHLYQNGSSNGINCEHVWPQSLYEGGEPIKSDMHALRPCKNNVNSARNNKPFDESTDTQTITWYWQNSQTSNIPSSNIDEYSENHESYFEPREDRKGDIARTMFYFYTMYSDIADEYFFEGQKEILKTWHAQDPIDEDEIARTWQIADYQENKPNPFILDATLVERAYFYDGILIGDLNEDGLLNILDLVMLVNIILYDEDGSPAADVNGDGAYNVLDVVMLANIILSQN
;
A
#
# COMPACT_ATOMS: atom_id res chain seq x y z
N MET A 1 0.56 1.81 58.14
CA MET A 1 1.18 1.53 56.84
C MET A 1 0.11 1.57 55.79
N LEU A 2 -0.06 2.71 55.07
CA LEU A 2 -1.04 2.88 54.02
C LEU A 2 -0.36 2.56 52.67
N SER A 3 -0.83 1.49 52.04
CA SER A 3 -0.38 1.06 50.74
C SER A 3 -0.98 2.05 49.68
N LYS A 4 -0.13 2.81 48.97
CA LYS A 4 -0.50 3.63 47.83
C LYS A 4 -0.59 2.73 46.61
N TRP A 5 -1.78 2.52 46.10
CA TRP A 5 -1.98 1.97 44.77
C TRP A 5 -1.72 3.06 43.74
N ILE A 6 -0.67 2.88 42.94
CA ILE A 6 -0.42 3.70 41.74
C ILE A 6 -1.27 3.09 40.62
N ILE A 7 -2.34 3.77 40.25
CA ILE A 7 -3.11 3.46 39.04
C ILE A 7 -2.32 4.03 37.87
N LEU A 8 -1.69 3.16 37.11
CA LEU A 8 -1.09 3.51 35.82
C LEU A 8 -2.24 3.72 34.84
N PHE A 9 -2.55 4.97 34.51
CA PHE A 9 -3.35 5.28 33.33
C PHE A 9 -2.50 4.99 32.10
N LEU A 10 -2.75 3.87 31.42
CA LEU A 10 -2.37 3.67 30.03
C LEU A 10 -3.18 4.64 29.18
N ILE A 11 -2.57 5.77 28.85
CA ILE A 11 -3.07 6.64 27.80
C ILE A 11 -2.85 5.87 26.49
N TRP A 12 -3.88 5.19 26.03
CA TRP A 12 -3.95 4.79 24.62
C TRP A 12 -3.99 6.11 23.83
N SER A 13 -2.91 6.42 23.13
CA SER A 13 -2.95 7.42 22.07
C SER A 13 -3.93 6.91 21.03
N LEU A 14 -5.09 7.53 20.96
CA LEU A 14 -5.99 7.38 19.81
C LEU A 14 -5.17 7.74 18.57
N PRO A 15 -5.27 6.97 17.48
CA PRO A 15 -4.67 7.38 16.23
C PRO A 15 -5.20 8.77 15.90
N PHE A 16 -4.30 9.70 15.60
CA PHE A 16 -4.68 11.00 15.05
C PHE A 16 -5.57 10.74 13.84
N GLY A 17 -6.72 11.39 13.77
CA GLY A 17 -7.62 11.28 12.63
C GLY A 17 -6.80 11.48 11.34
N GLN A 18 -6.85 10.52 10.44
CA GLN A 18 -6.32 10.71 9.10
C GLN A 18 -7.16 11.79 8.43
N ASP A 19 -6.53 12.86 7.93
CA ASP A 19 -7.23 13.85 7.13
C ASP A 19 -7.75 13.16 5.86
N VAL A 20 -9.03 13.27 5.57
CA VAL A 20 -9.65 12.70 4.37
C VAL A 20 -9.20 13.52 3.16
N ILE A 21 -8.38 12.92 2.31
CA ILE A 21 -7.86 13.57 1.11
C ILE A 21 -8.96 13.66 0.04
N GLY A 22 -9.25 14.87 -0.47
CA GLY A 22 -10.30 15.08 -1.48
C GLY A 22 -11.67 14.65 -0.94
N GLU A 23 -12.03 15.15 0.25
CA GLU A 23 -13.32 14.88 0.89
C GLU A 23 -14.48 15.14 -0.08
N GLY A 24 -15.43 14.21 -0.16
CA GLY A 24 -16.59 14.28 -1.05
C GLY A 24 -16.29 14.06 -2.54
N LEU A 25 -15.04 13.73 -2.92
CA LEU A 25 -14.68 13.38 -4.29
C LEU A 25 -14.59 11.86 -4.46
N TYR A 26 -14.99 11.36 -5.63
CA TYR A 26 -15.01 9.95 -6.00
C TYR A 26 -14.56 9.75 -7.44
N GLU A 27 -14.16 8.53 -7.81
CA GLU A 27 -13.86 8.11 -9.18
C GLU A 27 -12.98 9.12 -9.95
N ASP A 28 -13.36 9.50 -11.17
CA ASP A 28 -12.59 10.38 -12.03
C ASP A 28 -12.32 11.77 -11.45
N GLU A 29 -13.25 12.32 -10.64
CA GLU A 29 -13.06 13.60 -9.96
C GLU A 29 -11.98 13.51 -8.89
N LEU A 30 -11.99 12.42 -8.11
CA LEU A 30 -10.95 12.14 -7.13
C LEU A 30 -9.61 11.87 -7.80
N ILE A 31 -9.58 11.04 -8.84
CA ILE A 31 -8.36 10.75 -9.61
C ILE A 31 -7.76 12.05 -10.16
N GLY A 32 -8.56 12.92 -10.75
CA GLY A 32 -8.11 14.23 -11.23
C GLY A 32 -7.52 15.11 -10.12
N PHE A 33 -8.17 15.15 -8.96
CA PHE A 33 -7.67 15.86 -7.79
C PHE A 33 -6.32 15.29 -7.30
N LEU A 34 -6.20 13.96 -7.24
CA LEU A 34 -4.97 13.29 -6.82
C LEU A 34 -3.81 13.57 -7.78
N GLN A 35 -4.05 13.53 -9.09
CA GLN A 35 -3.03 13.87 -10.10
C GLN A 35 -2.56 15.31 -9.98
N GLU A 36 -3.44 16.26 -9.80
CA GLU A 36 -3.10 17.68 -9.65
C GLU A 36 -2.23 17.93 -8.41
N ASN A 37 -2.57 17.30 -7.28
CA ASN A 37 -1.97 17.60 -5.99
C ASN A 37 -0.77 16.69 -5.64
N TYR A 38 -0.74 15.44 -6.13
CA TYR A 38 0.24 14.42 -5.70
C TYR A 38 1.14 13.87 -6.82
N LYS A 39 0.83 14.08 -8.10
CA LYS A 39 1.72 13.68 -9.21
C LYS A 39 2.96 14.57 -9.21
N THR A 40 4.14 13.95 -9.12
CA THR A 40 5.39 14.70 -9.27
C THR A 40 5.66 15.04 -10.74
N SER A 41 6.13 16.24 -11.00
CA SER A 41 6.56 16.66 -12.35
C SER A 41 8.07 16.53 -12.54
N THR A 42 8.82 16.42 -11.44
CA THR A 42 10.28 16.35 -11.44
C THR A 42 10.77 15.23 -10.53
N THR A 43 11.84 14.58 -10.96
CA THR A 43 12.55 13.55 -10.21
C THR A 43 14.06 13.80 -10.28
N LEU A 44 14.84 13.04 -9.53
CA LEU A 44 16.29 13.12 -9.54
C LEU A 44 16.94 12.55 -10.83
N GLY A 45 16.13 11.89 -11.69
CA GLY A 45 16.63 11.02 -12.75
C GLY A 45 17.11 9.68 -12.22
N TYR A 46 16.98 8.62 -13.03
CA TYR A 46 17.03 7.23 -12.57
C TYR A 46 18.26 6.86 -11.72
N THR A 47 19.44 7.29 -12.13
CA THR A 47 20.67 6.94 -11.38
C THR A 47 20.66 7.55 -9.98
N MET A 48 20.38 8.86 -9.88
CA MET A 48 20.37 9.54 -8.59
C MET A 48 19.17 9.13 -7.72
N ALA A 49 18.01 8.90 -8.32
CA ALA A 49 16.83 8.41 -7.58
C ALA A 49 17.12 7.07 -6.91
N ARG A 50 17.69 6.13 -7.66
CA ARG A 50 18.09 4.82 -7.16
C ARG A 50 19.15 4.90 -6.06
N ASP A 51 20.19 5.71 -6.24
CA ASP A 51 21.24 5.87 -5.23
C ASP A 51 20.73 6.57 -3.97
N THR A 52 19.82 7.55 -4.12
CA THR A 52 19.15 8.22 -3.01
C THR A 52 18.24 7.25 -2.25
N MET A 53 17.44 6.46 -2.97
CA MET A 53 16.60 5.42 -2.38
C MET A 53 17.43 4.47 -1.51
N TYR A 54 18.52 3.91 -2.05
CA TYR A 54 19.36 2.98 -1.30
C TYR A 54 20.09 3.63 -0.13
N LEU A 55 20.56 4.88 -0.25
CA LEU A 55 21.45 5.48 0.74
C LEU A 55 20.71 6.25 1.83
N ARG A 56 19.55 6.84 1.50
CA ARG A 56 18.86 7.80 2.36
C ARG A 56 17.50 7.35 2.84
N ILE A 57 16.83 6.50 2.06
CA ILE A 57 15.44 6.09 2.31
C ILE A 57 15.40 4.65 2.84
N ASP A 58 15.90 3.69 2.09
CA ASP A 58 15.77 2.27 2.40
C ASP A 58 17.00 1.67 3.12
N ARG A 59 17.94 2.51 3.57
CA ARG A 59 19.08 2.08 4.41
C ARG A 59 18.75 2.24 5.88
N ILE A 60 18.55 1.11 6.56
CA ILE A 60 18.29 1.06 8.00
C ILE A 60 19.45 0.31 8.67
N ASP A 61 20.08 0.91 9.68
CA ASP A 61 21.22 0.35 10.40
C ASP A 61 22.37 -0.12 9.49
N GLY A 62 22.62 0.62 8.42
CA GLY A 62 23.66 0.29 7.45
C GLY A 62 23.32 -0.85 6.48
N GLN A 63 22.09 -1.36 6.53
CA GLN A 63 21.59 -2.43 5.67
C GLN A 63 20.55 -1.90 4.68
N VAL A 64 20.55 -2.43 3.47
CA VAL A 64 19.48 -2.27 2.49
C VAL A 64 18.78 -3.60 2.32
N LYS A 65 17.45 -3.61 2.49
CA LYS A 65 16.63 -4.81 2.53
C LYS A 65 15.73 -4.91 1.30
N GLY A 66 15.72 -6.06 0.62
CA GLY A 66 14.85 -6.31 -0.52
C GLY A 66 13.41 -6.54 -0.12
N ILE A 67 12.48 -5.89 -0.82
CA ILE A 67 11.04 -5.86 -0.52
C ILE A 67 10.42 -7.27 -0.45
N TYR A 68 10.73 -8.15 -1.40
CA TYR A 68 10.05 -9.44 -1.52
C TYR A 68 10.58 -10.53 -0.58
N THR A 69 11.78 -10.39 0.02
CA THR A 69 12.40 -11.51 0.72
C THR A 69 12.99 -11.20 2.07
N ASN A 70 13.01 -9.93 2.50
CA ASN A 70 13.79 -9.49 3.65
C ASN A 70 15.29 -9.82 3.56
N TYR A 71 15.78 -10.20 2.38
CA TYR A 71 17.21 -10.33 2.15
C TYR A 71 17.88 -8.96 2.24
N SER A 72 18.97 -8.86 2.96
CA SER A 72 19.66 -7.60 3.14
C SER A 72 21.15 -7.67 2.81
N LEU A 73 21.69 -6.54 2.37
CA LEU A 73 23.11 -6.31 2.19
C LEU A 73 23.57 -5.09 2.97
N THR A 74 24.77 -5.18 3.54
CA THR A 74 25.42 -4.02 4.13
C THR A 74 25.78 -3.03 3.03
N LEU A 75 25.44 -1.77 3.23
CA LEU A 75 25.88 -0.64 2.38
C LEU A 75 26.82 0.23 3.21
N PRO A 76 28.17 0.10 3.03
CA PRO A 76 29.15 0.92 3.71
C PRO A 76 29.07 2.39 3.29
N ASP A 77 29.56 3.28 4.15
CA ASP A 77 29.70 4.68 3.78
C ASP A 77 30.79 4.89 2.72
N GLY A 78 30.59 5.86 1.84
CA GLY A 78 31.58 6.27 0.86
C GLY A 78 31.72 5.38 -0.39
N VAL A 79 30.85 4.37 -0.53
CA VAL A 79 30.80 3.55 -1.76
C VAL A 79 29.67 4.05 -2.66
N ASP A 80 29.76 3.76 -3.95
CA ASP A 80 28.65 3.94 -4.89
C ASP A 80 27.54 2.91 -4.57
N PRO A 81 26.32 3.34 -4.16
CA PRO A 81 25.31 2.44 -3.63
C PRO A 81 24.86 1.39 -4.65
N SER A 82 24.55 1.84 -5.86
CA SER A 82 24.03 0.96 -6.91
C SER A 82 25.06 -0.07 -7.34
N THR A 83 26.31 0.33 -7.54
CA THR A 83 27.38 -0.59 -7.93
C THR A 83 27.66 -1.61 -6.82
N HIS A 84 27.72 -1.13 -5.56
CA HIS A 84 28.00 -2.01 -4.43
C HIS A 84 26.91 -3.06 -4.22
N LEU A 85 25.65 -2.64 -4.23
CA LEU A 85 24.51 -3.53 -4.00
C LEU A 85 24.25 -4.49 -5.16
N TYR A 86 24.44 -4.04 -6.41
CA TYR A 86 24.21 -4.87 -7.60
C TYR A 86 25.18 -6.04 -7.72
N GLN A 87 26.39 -5.95 -7.16
CA GLN A 87 27.39 -7.01 -7.12
C GLN A 87 27.67 -7.64 -8.51
N ASN A 88 27.81 -6.81 -9.54
CA ASN A 88 28.01 -7.25 -10.94
C ASN A 88 26.91 -8.21 -11.46
N GLY A 89 25.68 -8.08 -10.98
CA GLY A 89 24.57 -8.92 -11.38
C GLY A 89 24.51 -10.29 -10.69
N SER A 90 25.29 -10.47 -9.61
CA SER A 90 25.19 -11.69 -8.79
C SER A 90 23.75 -11.92 -8.32
N SER A 91 23.32 -13.18 -8.30
CA SER A 91 22.00 -13.55 -7.74
C SER A 91 21.79 -13.08 -6.30
N ASN A 92 22.88 -12.83 -5.56
CA ASN A 92 22.90 -12.32 -4.20
C ASN A 92 23.05 -10.79 -4.13
N GLY A 93 23.11 -10.09 -5.25
CA GLY A 93 23.04 -8.63 -5.27
C GLY A 93 21.63 -8.12 -5.04
N ILE A 94 21.52 -6.81 -4.80
CA ILE A 94 20.26 -6.07 -4.76
C ILE A 94 20.23 -5.13 -5.96
N ASN A 95 19.10 -5.14 -6.68
CA ASN A 95 18.79 -4.24 -7.79
C ASN A 95 17.57 -3.40 -7.44
N CYS A 96 17.28 -2.42 -8.29
CA CYS A 96 16.07 -1.63 -8.21
C CYS A 96 14.93 -2.37 -8.90
N GLU A 97 13.89 -2.67 -8.15
CA GLU A 97 12.62 -3.13 -8.65
C GLU A 97 11.78 -1.94 -9.06
N HIS A 98 11.20 -1.99 -10.26
CA HIS A 98 10.07 -1.17 -10.65
C HIS A 98 8.81 -1.99 -10.37
N VAL A 99 8.09 -1.65 -9.31
CA VAL A 99 6.88 -2.38 -8.90
C VAL A 99 5.87 -2.43 -10.05
N TRP A 100 5.71 -1.33 -10.76
CA TRP A 100 5.07 -1.32 -12.07
C TRP A 100 6.13 -1.57 -13.16
N PRO A 101 6.02 -2.63 -13.96
CA PRO A 101 7.06 -2.98 -14.95
C PRO A 101 7.28 -1.90 -16.00
N GLN A 102 8.54 -1.56 -16.26
CA GLN A 102 8.89 -0.52 -17.24
C GLN A 102 8.39 -0.79 -18.67
N SER A 103 8.17 -2.03 -19.03
CA SER A 103 7.65 -2.40 -20.35
C SER A 103 6.14 -2.21 -20.50
N LEU A 104 5.44 -1.85 -19.42
CA LEU A 104 3.99 -1.69 -19.35
C LEU A 104 3.56 -0.22 -19.17
N TYR A 105 4.44 0.70 -19.53
CA TYR A 105 4.11 2.12 -19.71
C TYR A 105 4.97 2.74 -20.80
N GLU A 106 4.49 3.83 -21.38
CA GLU A 106 5.23 4.62 -22.34
C GLU A 106 5.88 5.82 -21.65
N GLY A 107 7.09 6.16 -22.05
CA GLY A 107 7.78 7.37 -21.54
C GLY A 107 9.08 7.10 -20.81
N GLY A 108 9.65 8.20 -20.34
CA GLY A 108 10.96 8.24 -19.67
C GLY A 108 10.86 8.84 -18.27
N GLU A 109 11.31 10.09 -18.12
CA GLU A 109 11.17 10.85 -16.87
C GLU A 109 9.86 11.65 -16.90
N PRO A 110 9.21 11.89 -15.75
CA PRO A 110 9.60 11.51 -14.38
C PRO A 110 9.23 10.07 -13.98
N ILE A 111 8.35 9.40 -14.71
CA ILE A 111 7.73 8.11 -14.36
C ILE A 111 8.77 7.02 -14.04
N LYS A 112 9.88 6.97 -14.79
CA LYS A 112 10.93 5.96 -14.60
C LYS A 112 11.67 6.11 -13.27
N SER A 113 11.72 7.31 -12.73
CA SER A 113 12.52 7.67 -11.55
C SER A 113 11.68 8.06 -10.36
N ASP A 114 10.38 7.84 -10.43
CA ASP A 114 9.48 8.06 -9.31
C ASP A 114 9.74 7.03 -8.20
N MET A 115 10.36 7.50 -7.11
CA MET A 115 10.80 6.63 -6.01
C MET A 115 9.64 5.99 -5.23
N HIS A 116 8.40 6.50 -5.37
CA HIS A 116 7.23 5.81 -4.81
C HIS A 116 6.99 4.46 -5.47
N ALA A 117 7.38 4.30 -6.74
CA ALA A 117 7.25 3.06 -7.49
C ALA A 117 8.53 2.20 -7.52
N LEU A 118 9.61 2.66 -6.86
CA LEU A 118 10.88 1.96 -6.79
C LEU A 118 11.09 1.29 -5.43
N ARG A 119 11.65 0.07 -5.45
CA ARG A 119 11.99 -0.68 -4.25
C ARG A 119 13.34 -1.41 -4.41
N PRO A 120 14.13 -1.59 -3.36
CA PRO A 120 15.24 -2.53 -3.40
C PRO A 120 14.71 -3.95 -3.56
N CYS A 121 15.34 -4.76 -4.39
CA CYS A 121 14.95 -6.16 -4.59
C CYS A 121 16.16 -7.05 -4.84
N LYS A 122 16.17 -8.27 -4.29
CA LYS A 122 17.21 -9.25 -4.58
C LYS A 122 17.22 -9.61 -6.07
N ASN A 123 18.39 -9.63 -6.71
CA ASN A 123 18.52 -9.74 -8.17
C ASN A 123 17.79 -10.94 -8.78
N ASN A 124 17.93 -12.13 -8.20
CA ASN A 124 17.25 -13.32 -8.73
C ASN A 124 15.72 -13.28 -8.54
N VAL A 125 15.24 -12.62 -7.51
CA VAL A 125 13.80 -12.47 -7.23
C VAL A 125 13.20 -11.43 -8.15
N ASN A 126 13.87 -10.30 -8.35
CA ASN A 126 13.49 -9.30 -9.34
C ASN A 126 13.38 -9.94 -10.75
N SER A 127 14.36 -10.77 -11.13
CA SER A 127 14.32 -11.51 -12.40
C SER A 127 13.19 -12.52 -12.48
N ALA A 128 12.82 -13.17 -11.37
CA ALA A 128 11.72 -14.13 -11.31
C ALA A 128 10.35 -13.45 -11.41
N ARG A 129 10.19 -12.31 -10.72
CA ARG A 129 8.99 -11.48 -10.82
C ARG A 129 8.79 -10.98 -12.25
N ASN A 130 9.86 -10.48 -12.90
CA ASN A 130 9.80 -10.03 -14.29
C ASN A 130 8.66 -8.99 -14.49
N ASN A 131 7.84 -9.16 -15.54
CA ASN A 131 6.68 -8.29 -15.84
C ASN A 131 5.34 -8.93 -15.42
N LYS A 132 5.37 -9.91 -14.54
CA LYS A 132 4.17 -10.62 -14.11
C LYS A 132 3.26 -9.69 -13.29
N PRO A 133 1.95 -9.81 -13.44
CA PRO A 133 1.01 -9.20 -12.50
C PRO A 133 1.16 -9.84 -11.11
N PHE A 134 0.62 -9.19 -10.13
CA PHE A 134 0.47 -9.73 -8.78
C PHE A 134 -0.85 -10.48 -8.66
N ASP A 135 -0.83 -11.60 -7.94
CA ASP A 135 -2.02 -12.40 -7.64
C ASP A 135 -1.73 -13.38 -6.51
N GLU A 136 -2.76 -13.94 -5.90
CA GLU A 136 -2.65 -15.02 -4.91
C GLU A 136 -2.28 -16.34 -5.56
N SER A 137 -1.32 -17.01 -4.98
CA SER A 137 -0.87 -18.34 -5.43
C SER A 137 -1.47 -19.44 -4.57
N THR A 138 -1.94 -20.51 -5.20
CA THR A 138 -2.14 -21.73 -4.43
C THR A 138 -0.79 -22.42 -4.26
N ASP A 139 -0.42 -22.78 -3.02
CA ASP A 139 0.85 -23.40 -2.65
C ASP A 139 1.32 -24.49 -3.61
N THR A 140 0.38 -25.30 -4.10
CA THR A 140 0.65 -26.43 -5.01
C THR A 140 1.00 -26.02 -6.43
N GLN A 141 0.76 -24.77 -6.80
CA GLN A 141 1.06 -24.20 -8.13
C GLN A 141 2.29 -23.30 -8.11
N THR A 142 2.81 -22.99 -6.91
CA THR A 142 4.02 -22.19 -6.76
C THR A 142 5.24 -22.97 -7.22
N ILE A 143 5.98 -22.37 -8.16
CA ILE A 143 7.18 -22.98 -8.76
C ILE A 143 8.39 -22.77 -7.85
N THR A 144 8.51 -21.58 -7.24
CA THR A 144 9.66 -21.25 -6.40
C THR A 144 9.23 -20.29 -5.30
N TRP A 145 9.62 -20.64 -4.09
CA TRP A 145 9.45 -19.86 -2.86
C TRP A 145 10.75 -19.12 -2.55
N TYR A 146 10.67 -17.85 -2.19
CA TYR A 146 11.83 -17.00 -1.88
C TYR A 146 11.73 -16.38 -0.50
N TRP A 147 12.71 -16.61 0.34
CA TRP A 147 12.82 -15.98 1.66
C TRP A 147 14.29 -15.73 2.02
N GLN A 148 14.62 -14.50 2.40
CA GLN A 148 15.99 -14.08 2.68
C GLN A 148 16.95 -14.47 1.55
N ASN A 149 18.00 -15.24 1.84
CA ASN A 149 18.93 -15.73 0.82
C ASN A 149 18.55 -17.11 0.26
N SER A 150 17.44 -17.69 0.75
CA SER A 150 17.01 -19.05 0.38
C SER A 150 15.97 -19.04 -0.74
N GLN A 151 15.94 -20.11 -1.50
CA GLN A 151 14.87 -20.45 -2.43
C GLN A 151 14.62 -21.95 -2.40
N THR A 152 13.36 -22.36 -2.62
CA THR A 152 12.96 -23.78 -2.67
C THR A 152 11.82 -23.97 -3.66
N SER A 153 11.73 -25.16 -4.25
CA SER A 153 10.56 -25.58 -5.04
C SER A 153 9.57 -26.43 -4.24
N ASN A 154 9.87 -26.68 -2.96
CA ASN A 154 8.97 -27.41 -2.08
C ASN A 154 8.21 -26.40 -1.21
N ILE A 155 6.94 -26.69 -0.92
CA ILE A 155 6.14 -25.90 0.00
C ILE A 155 6.87 -25.82 1.36
N PRO A 156 7.13 -24.60 1.89
CA PRO A 156 7.78 -24.44 3.18
C PRO A 156 6.97 -25.10 4.30
N SER A 157 7.64 -25.80 5.20
CA SER A 157 6.98 -26.44 6.35
C SER A 157 6.77 -25.50 7.55
N SER A 158 7.32 -24.28 7.48
CA SER A 158 7.20 -23.26 8.53
C SER A 158 7.46 -21.87 7.92
N ASN A 159 6.95 -20.83 8.59
CA ASN A 159 7.09 -19.42 8.20
C ASN A 159 6.65 -19.16 6.75
N ILE A 160 5.60 -19.84 6.30
CA ILE A 160 5.14 -19.76 4.91
C ILE A 160 4.83 -18.32 4.50
N ASP A 161 4.23 -17.55 5.39
CA ASP A 161 3.86 -16.13 5.21
C ASP A 161 5.06 -15.19 4.99
N GLU A 162 6.28 -15.68 5.31
CA GLU A 162 7.53 -14.94 5.10
C GLU A 162 8.11 -15.09 3.69
N TYR A 163 7.56 -16.01 2.89
CA TYR A 163 8.02 -16.26 1.53
C TYR A 163 7.23 -15.44 0.52
N SER A 164 7.94 -14.99 -0.51
CA SER A 164 7.30 -14.61 -1.77
C SER A 164 7.25 -15.80 -2.71
N GLU A 165 6.21 -15.87 -3.52
CA GLU A 165 5.88 -16.99 -4.37
C GLU A 165 5.95 -16.63 -5.85
N ASN A 166 6.69 -17.42 -6.59
CA ASN A 166 6.79 -17.27 -8.02
C ASN A 166 5.96 -18.33 -8.73
N HIS A 167 4.88 -17.92 -9.37
CA HIS A 167 4.08 -18.72 -10.28
C HIS A 167 4.52 -18.53 -11.73
N GLU A 168 4.02 -19.32 -12.66
CA GLU A 168 4.33 -19.16 -14.09
C GLU A 168 3.87 -17.80 -14.64
N SER A 169 2.66 -17.38 -14.28
CA SER A 169 1.97 -16.22 -14.87
C SER A 169 1.89 -15.01 -13.96
N TYR A 170 2.09 -15.15 -12.66
CA TYR A 170 1.99 -14.07 -11.66
C TYR A 170 3.03 -14.23 -10.54
N PHE A 171 3.08 -13.27 -9.68
CA PHE A 171 4.00 -13.26 -8.54
C PHE A 171 3.23 -12.80 -7.29
N GLU A 172 3.41 -13.51 -6.19
CA GLU A 172 2.83 -13.16 -4.90
C GLU A 172 3.93 -12.67 -3.95
N PRO A 173 3.83 -11.45 -3.42
CA PRO A 173 4.71 -10.97 -2.37
C PRO A 173 4.42 -11.69 -1.06
N ARG A 174 5.40 -11.70 -0.15
CA ARG A 174 5.19 -12.12 1.23
C ARG A 174 4.04 -11.31 1.89
N GLU A 175 3.37 -11.92 2.88
CA GLU A 175 2.14 -11.39 3.46
C GLU A 175 2.27 -9.94 3.97
N ASP A 176 3.32 -9.62 4.71
CA ASP A 176 3.57 -8.29 5.29
C ASP A 176 4.06 -7.22 4.29
N ARG A 177 3.95 -7.48 2.99
CA ARG A 177 4.28 -6.55 1.90
C ARG A 177 3.19 -6.45 0.84
N LYS A 178 2.11 -7.18 1.01
CA LYS A 178 0.98 -7.15 0.08
C LYS A 178 0.34 -5.76 0.01
N GLY A 179 0.11 -5.14 1.16
CA GLY A 179 -0.41 -3.77 1.24
C GLY A 179 0.54 -2.71 0.65
N ASP A 180 1.84 -2.79 0.97
CA ASP A 180 2.88 -1.93 0.37
C ASP A 180 2.83 -1.94 -1.16
N ILE A 181 2.73 -3.15 -1.72
CA ILE A 181 2.67 -3.35 -3.18
C ILE A 181 1.35 -2.81 -3.73
N ALA A 182 0.22 -3.12 -3.10
CA ALA A 182 -1.08 -2.65 -3.52
C ALA A 182 -1.13 -1.11 -3.57
N ARG A 183 -0.73 -0.44 -2.50
CA ARG A 183 -0.69 1.04 -2.43
C ARG A 183 0.30 1.66 -3.43
N THR A 184 1.38 0.97 -3.75
CA THR A 184 2.30 1.37 -4.82
C THR A 184 1.65 1.25 -6.20
N MET A 185 0.90 0.18 -6.46
CA MET A 185 0.23 -0.06 -7.74
C MET A 185 -0.92 0.92 -7.97
N PHE A 186 -1.76 1.17 -6.95
CA PHE A 186 -2.80 2.21 -7.02
C PHE A 186 -2.21 3.59 -7.25
N TYR A 187 -1.15 3.96 -6.52
CA TYR A 187 -0.43 5.21 -6.75
C TYR A 187 0.04 5.33 -8.19
N PHE A 188 0.77 4.34 -8.68
CA PHE A 188 1.36 4.40 -10.01
C PHE A 188 0.29 4.57 -11.09
N TYR A 189 -0.76 3.76 -11.05
CA TYR A 189 -1.84 3.85 -12.02
C TYR A 189 -2.58 5.18 -11.91
N THR A 190 -2.89 5.65 -10.71
CA THR A 190 -3.52 6.96 -10.51
C THR A 190 -2.69 8.09 -11.12
N MET A 191 -1.39 8.13 -10.86
CA MET A 191 -0.54 9.22 -11.33
C MET A 191 -0.25 9.17 -12.82
N TYR A 192 -0.26 8.00 -13.44
CA TYR A 192 0.23 7.78 -14.79
C TYR A 192 -0.74 6.99 -15.69
N SER A 193 -2.05 7.03 -15.40
CA SER A 193 -3.08 6.30 -16.15
C SER A 193 -3.13 6.63 -17.65
N ASP A 194 -2.65 7.81 -18.03
CA ASP A 194 -2.56 8.25 -19.41
C ASP A 194 -1.53 7.48 -20.27
N ILE A 195 -0.57 6.80 -19.64
CA ILE A 195 0.52 6.08 -20.32
C ILE A 195 0.80 4.68 -19.73
N ALA A 196 0.19 4.32 -18.62
CA ALA A 196 0.26 3.01 -18.00
C ALA A 196 -0.70 2.01 -18.69
N ASP A 197 -0.32 0.73 -18.71
CA ASP A 197 -1.17 -0.32 -19.31
C ASP A 197 -2.41 -0.58 -18.44
N GLU A 198 -3.58 -0.17 -18.92
CA GLU A 198 -4.86 -0.33 -18.24
C GLU A 198 -5.22 -1.80 -18.00
N TYR A 199 -4.97 -2.68 -18.99
CA TYR A 199 -5.32 -4.10 -18.85
C TYR A 199 -4.47 -4.79 -17.77
N PHE A 200 -3.23 -4.34 -17.61
CA PHE A 200 -2.37 -4.83 -16.55
C PHE A 200 -2.89 -4.42 -15.16
N PHE A 201 -3.43 -3.21 -15.02
CA PHE A 201 -4.04 -2.76 -13.77
C PHE A 201 -5.35 -3.48 -13.48
N GLU A 202 -6.28 -3.46 -14.44
CA GLU A 202 -7.61 -4.04 -14.28
C GLU A 202 -7.56 -5.54 -13.98
N GLY A 203 -6.57 -6.26 -14.54
CA GLY A 203 -6.40 -7.69 -14.31
C GLY A 203 -6.01 -8.08 -12.88
N GLN A 204 -5.57 -7.13 -12.05
CA GLN A 204 -5.13 -7.37 -10.68
C GLN A 204 -5.74 -6.43 -9.63
N LYS A 205 -6.57 -5.51 -10.05
CA LYS A 205 -7.16 -4.46 -9.20
C LYS A 205 -7.91 -5.03 -7.98
N GLU A 206 -8.67 -6.09 -8.14
CA GLU A 206 -9.45 -6.72 -7.08
C GLU A 206 -8.56 -7.37 -6.01
N ILE A 207 -7.51 -8.07 -6.42
CA ILE A 207 -6.57 -8.66 -5.44
C ILE A 207 -5.77 -7.59 -4.73
N LEU A 208 -5.39 -6.52 -5.42
CA LEU A 208 -4.71 -5.38 -4.81
C LEU A 208 -5.60 -4.67 -3.77
N LYS A 209 -6.92 -4.54 -4.02
CA LYS A 209 -7.89 -4.05 -3.03
C LYS A 209 -7.88 -4.93 -1.79
N THR A 210 -7.97 -6.25 -1.99
CA THR A 210 -7.95 -7.22 -0.91
C THR A 210 -6.67 -7.10 -0.06
N TRP A 211 -5.52 -7.01 -0.70
CA TRP A 211 -4.23 -6.86 -0.02
C TRP A 211 -4.10 -5.53 0.73
N HIS A 212 -4.61 -4.45 0.16
CA HIS A 212 -4.65 -3.16 0.83
C HIS A 212 -5.42 -3.21 2.16
N ALA A 213 -6.52 -3.97 2.20
CA ALA A 213 -7.33 -4.14 3.41
C ALA A 213 -6.70 -5.11 4.43
N GLN A 214 -6.00 -6.15 3.97
CA GLN A 214 -5.40 -7.18 4.82
C GLN A 214 -4.08 -6.76 5.46
N ASP A 215 -3.30 -5.92 4.79
CA ASP A 215 -2.02 -5.40 5.24
C ASP A 215 -2.10 -3.88 5.42
N PRO A 216 -2.52 -3.41 6.61
CA PRO A 216 -2.75 -1.99 6.88
C PRO A 216 -1.47 -1.16 6.81
N ILE A 217 -1.64 0.14 6.55
CA ILE A 217 -0.55 1.13 6.52
C ILE A 217 0.22 1.11 7.84
N ASP A 218 1.53 0.99 7.76
CA ASP A 218 2.43 1.01 8.91
C ASP A 218 3.24 2.32 9.03
N GLU A 219 3.94 2.48 10.15
CA GLU A 219 4.77 3.66 10.42
C GLU A 219 5.97 3.77 9.45
N ASP A 220 6.50 2.64 8.97
CA ASP A 220 7.63 2.60 8.03
C ASP A 220 7.20 3.10 6.65
N GLU A 221 5.99 2.74 6.19
CA GLU A 221 5.43 3.28 4.96
C GLU A 221 5.19 4.79 5.04
N ILE A 222 4.61 5.26 6.15
CA ILE A 222 4.39 6.70 6.39
C ILE A 222 5.73 7.44 6.41
N ALA A 223 6.70 6.95 7.12
CA ALA A 223 8.03 7.57 7.16
C ALA A 223 8.69 7.59 5.78
N ARG A 224 8.60 6.47 5.05
CA ARG A 224 9.20 6.33 3.72
C ARG A 224 8.57 7.28 2.70
N THR A 225 7.24 7.40 2.68
CA THR A 225 6.57 8.27 1.70
C THR A 225 6.95 9.73 1.88
N TRP A 226 7.08 10.21 3.13
CA TRP A 226 7.53 11.57 3.40
C TRP A 226 9.01 11.79 3.10
N GLN A 227 9.88 10.81 3.35
CA GLN A 227 11.29 10.88 2.96
C GLN A 227 11.44 10.97 1.42
N ILE A 228 10.60 10.28 0.66
CA ILE A 228 10.57 10.41 -0.80
C ILE A 228 10.08 11.79 -1.23
N ALA A 229 9.04 12.28 -0.57
CA ALA A 229 8.45 13.59 -0.87
C ALA A 229 9.48 14.73 -0.78
N ASP A 230 10.45 14.67 0.14
CA ASP A 230 11.55 15.63 0.24
C ASP A 230 12.35 15.78 -1.06
N TYR A 231 12.35 14.77 -1.92
CA TYR A 231 13.05 14.74 -3.22
C TYR A 231 12.12 14.91 -4.42
N GLN A 232 10.81 14.88 -4.21
CA GLN A 232 9.77 14.87 -5.25
C GLN A 232 8.69 15.93 -4.97
N GLU A 233 9.07 17.21 -4.92
CA GLU A 233 8.18 18.38 -4.83
C GLU A 233 7.28 18.39 -3.58
N ASN A 234 7.70 17.75 -2.50
CA ASN A 234 6.91 17.49 -1.28
C ASN A 234 5.59 16.74 -1.56
N LYS A 235 5.62 15.82 -2.52
CA LYS A 235 4.47 15.01 -2.91
C LYS A 235 4.61 13.58 -2.39
N PRO A 236 3.97 13.23 -1.27
CA PRO A 236 3.92 11.86 -0.77
C PRO A 236 2.94 11.01 -1.59
N ASN A 237 3.01 9.69 -1.45
CA ASN A 237 1.99 8.80 -1.97
C ASN A 237 0.68 8.96 -1.15
N PRO A 238 -0.40 9.47 -1.74
CA PRO A 238 -1.64 9.72 -1.01
C PRO A 238 -2.31 8.44 -0.49
N PHE A 239 -2.15 7.31 -1.16
CA PHE A 239 -2.70 6.01 -0.73
C PHE A 239 -2.05 5.45 0.55
N ILE A 240 -0.93 6.05 1.00
CA ILE A 240 -0.31 5.79 2.31
C ILE A 240 -0.83 6.78 3.36
N LEU A 241 -1.37 7.94 2.96
CA LEU A 241 -1.88 8.94 3.87
C LEU A 241 -3.36 8.76 4.18
N ASP A 242 -4.12 8.20 3.24
CA ASP A 242 -5.56 7.98 3.36
C ASP A 242 -5.95 6.64 2.75
N ALA A 243 -6.25 5.67 3.63
CA ALA A 243 -6.62 4.32 3.22
C ALA A 243 -7.96 4.26 2.47
N THR A 244 -8.82 5.26 2.59
CA THR A 244 -10.13 5.29 1.93
C THR A 244 -10.03 5.56 0.43
N LEU A 245 -8.88 6.03 -0.05
CA LEU A 245 -8.70 6.41 -1.46
C LEU A 245 -8.86 5.25 -2.43
N VAL A 246 -8.47 4.04 -2.03
CA VAL A 246 -8.62 2.85 -2.89
C VAL A 246 -10.09 2.62 -3.23
N GLU A 247 -10.95 2.62 -2.22
CA GLU A 247 -12.38 2.43 -2.41
C GLU A 247 -13.00 3.58 -3.19
N ARG A 248 -12.74 4.81 -2.77
CA ARG A 248 -13.33 6.01 -3.35
C ARG A 248 -12.91 6.26 -4.80
N ALA A 249 -11.67 5.92 -5.18
CA ALA A 249 -11.17 6.16 -6.53
C ALA A 249 -11.52 5.05 -7.53
N TYR A 250 -11.65 3.79 -7.07
CA TYR A 250 -11.67 2.64 -7.99
C TYR A 250 -12.83 1.67 -7.79
N PHE A 251 -13.52 1.73 -6.66
CA PHE A 251 -14.55 0.76 -6.29
C PHE A 251 -15.84 1.40 -5.79
N TYR A 252 -15.94 2.72 -5.94
CA TYR A 252 -17.14 3.43 -5.57
C TYR A 252 -18.30 2.99 -6.48
N ASP A 253 -19.37 2.50 -5.88
CA ASP A 253 -20.56 2.00 -6.57
C ASP A 253 -21.77 2.96 -6.47
N GLY A 254 -21.51 4.20 -6.11
CA GLY A 254 -22.56 5.19 -5.84
C GLY A 254 -23.12 5.11 -4.42
N ILE A 255 -22.58 4.20 -3.59
CA ILE A 255 -23.01 4.04 -2.20
C ILE A 255 -21.89 4.55 -1.29
N LEU A 256 -22.12 5.65 -0.63
CA LEU A 256 -21.25 6.11 0.46
C LEU A 256 -21.59 5.31 1.72
N ILE A 257 -20.71 4.38 2.09
CA ILE A 257 -20.94 3.55 3.28
C ILE A 257 -21.09 4.46 4.51
N GLY A 258 -22.19 4.29 5.22
CA GLY A 258 -22.55 5.13 6.37
C GLY A 258 -23.43 6.33 6.04
N ASP A 259 -23.58 6.72 4.76
CA ASP A 259 -24.51 7.77 4.31
C ASP A 259 -25.89 7.16 4.06
N LEU A 260 -26.71 7.17 5.09
CA LEU A 260 -28.02 6.52 5.05
C LEU A 260 -29.13 7.41 4.54
N ASN A 261 -28.89 8.72 4.54
CA ASN A 261 -29.83 9.70 4.01
C ASN A 261 -29.49 10.16 2.58
N GLU A 262 -28.38 9.64 2.01
CA GLU A 262 -27.90 9.90 0.65
C GLU A 262 -27.66 11.40 0.37
N ASP A 263 -27.22 12.15 1.40
CA ASP A 263 -26.91 13.59 1.25
C ASP A 263 -25.43 13.87 0.92
N GLY A 264 -24.61 12.81 0.84
CA GLY A 264 -23.18 12.87 0.51
C GLY A 264 -22.29 13.24 1.71
N LEU A 265 -22.83 13.30 2.93
CA LEU A 265 -22.11 13.68 4.13
C LEU A 265 -22.29 12.63 5.23
N LEU A 266 -21.19 12.12 5.79
CA LEU A 266 -21.27 11.27 6.98
C LEU A 266 -21.42 12.15 8.23
N ASN A 267 -22.59 12.12 8.87
CA ASN A 267 -22.89 12.95 10.02
C ASN A 267 -23.83 12.28 11.03
N ILE A 268 -24.24 13.03 12.05
CA ILE A 268 -25.08 12.48 13.13
C ILE A 268 -26.46 12.02 12.64
N LEU A 269 -26.96 12.52 11.50
CA LEU A 269 -28.26 12.10 10.96
C LEU A 269 -28.19 10.66 10.49
N ASP A 270 -27.10 10.26 9.85
CA ASP A 270 -26.86 8.89 9.40
C ASP A 270 -26.76 7.93 10.57
N LEU A 271 -26.04 8.36 11.62
CA LEU A 271 -25.94 7.55 12.84
C LEU A 271 -27.31 7.31 13.46
N VAL A 272 -28.19 8.30 13.47
CA VAL A 272 -29.58 8.16 13.97
C VAL A 272 -30.37 7.22 13.07
N MET A 273 -30.21 7.29 11.75
CA MET A 273 -30.85 6.37 10.80
C MET A 273 -30.36 4.95 10.99
N LEU A 274 -29.05 4.72 11.14
CA LEU A 274 -28.48 3.40 11.41
C LEU A 274 -29.03 2.79 12.70
N VAL A 275 -29.09 3.57 13.77
CA VAL A 275 -29.69 3.12 15.03
C VAL A 275 -31.16 2.73 14.85
N ASN A 276 -31.94 3.48 14.07
CA ASN A 276 -33.34 3.15 13.79
C ASN A 276 -33.48 1.85 12.98
N ILE A 277 -32.65 1.65 11.94
CA ILE A 277 -32.63 0.39 11.17
C ILE A 277 -32.41 -0.81 12.11
N ILE A 278 -31.44 -0.72 13.00
CA ILE A 278 -31.10 -1.80 13.95
C ILE A 278 -32.21 -2.02 14.99
N LEU A 279 -32.81 -0.95 15.51
CA LEU A 279 -33.83 -1.07 16.58
C LEU A 279 -35.19 -1.55 16.10
N TYR A 280 -35.55 -1.23 14.86
CA TYR A 280 -36.86 -1.55 14.31
C TYR A 280 -36.85 -2.69 13.30
N ASP A 281 -35.66 -3.35 13.09
CA ASP A 281 -35.49 -4.44 12.14
C ASP A 281 -35.99 -4.06 10.72
N GLU A 282 -35.71 -2.81 10.34
CA GLU A 282 -36.06 -2.30 9.03
C GLU A 282 -35.05 -2.81 7.96
N ASP A 283 -35.51 -2.92 6.72
CA ASP A 283 -34.61 -3.23 5.60
C ASP A 283 -33.57 -2.12 5.46
N GLY A 284 -32.31 -2.44 5.79
CA GLY A 284 -31.19 -1.51 5.65
C GLY A 284 -30.69 -1.43 4.21
N SER A 285 -30.16 -0.27 3.84
CA SER A 285 -29.36 -0.15 2.61
C SER A 285 -27.96 -0.78 2.82
N PRO A 286 -27.24 -1.15 1.77
CA PRO A 286 -25.85 -1.57 1.88
C PRO A 286 -24.96 -0.58 2.64
N ALA A 287 -25.30 0.72 2.61
CA ALA A 287 -24.62 1.76 3.39
C ALA A 287 -24.69 1.54 4.92
N ALA A 288 -25.62 0.73 5.42
CA ALA A 288 -25.76 0.43 6.85
C ALA A 288 -24.72 -0.58 7.37
N ASP A 289 -24.12 -1.37 6.50
CA ASP A 289 -23.05 -2.32 6.84
C ASP A 289 -21.69 -1.61 6.81
N VAL A 290 -21.45 -0.83 7.86
CA VAL A 290 -20.26 0.05 7.91
C VAL A 290 -18.96 -0.74 8.10
N ASN A 291 -19.05 -1.92 8.71
CA ASN A 291 -17.89 -2.78 8.96
C ASN A 291 -17.70 -3.88 7.90
N GLY A 292 -18.65 -4.06 6.97
CA GLY A 292 -18.57 -5.02 5.87
C GLY A 292 -18.74 -6.48 6.29
N ASP A 293 -19.37 -6.76 7.45
CA ASP A 293 -19.53 -8.13 7.95
C ASP A 293 -20.85 -8.81 7.48
N GLY A 294 -21.68 -8.08 6.75
CA GLY A 294 -22.95 -8.54 6.21
C GLY A 294 -24.11 -8.51 7.21
N ALA A 295 -23.93 -7.85 8.38
CA ALA A 295 -24.95 -7.78 9.42
C ALA A 295 -25.07 -6.37 10.01
N TYR A 296 -26.23 -5.78 9.99
CA TYR A 296 -26.50 -4.47 10.58
C TYR A 296 -26.64 -4.57 12.10
N ASN A 297 -25.65 -4.10 12.85
CA ASN A 297 -25.62 -4.26 14.29
C ASN A 297 -24.87 -3.09 15.00
N VAL A 298 -24.72 -3.20 16.32
CA VAL A 298 -24.08 -2.14 17.12
C VAL A 298 -22.63 -1.86 16.72
N LEU A 299 -21.93 -2.80 16.06
CA LEU A 299 -20.56 -2.59 15.64
C LEU A 299 -20.49 -1.55 14.50
N ASP A 300 -21.51 -1.54 13.62
CA ASP A 300 -21.63 -0.52 12.56
C ASP A 300 -21.85 0.86 13.14
N VAL A 301 -22.71 0.95 14.17
CA VAL A 301 -22.94 2.21 14.90
C VAL A 301 -21.66 2.76 15.51
N VAL A 302 -20.86 1.88 16.14
CA VAL A 302 -19.58 2.27 16.74
C VAL A 302 -18.59 2.70 15.66
N MET A 303 -18.56 1.99 14.55
CA MET A 303 -17.65 2.32 13.45
C MET A 303 -18.03 3.64 12.78
N LEU A 304 -19.31 3.85 12.46
CA LEU A 304 -19.80 5.11 11.90
C LEU A 304 -19.56 6.29 12.85
N ALA A 305 -19.81 6.10 14.16
CA ALA A 305 -19.54 7.12 15.16
C ALA A 305 -18.04 7.51 15.19
N ASN A 306 -17.12 6.53 15.08
CA ASN A 306 -15.70 6.80 15.04
C ASN A 306 -15.31 7.55 13.76
N ILE A 307 -15.87 7.20 12.60
CA ILE A 307 -15.64 7.90 11.34
C ILE A 307 -16.06 9.36 11.48
N ILE A 308 -17.29 9.61 11.94
CA ILE A 308 -17.83 10.98 12.13
C ILE A 308 -17.00 11.80 13.12
N LEU A 309 -16.54 11.18 14.21
CA LEU A 309 -15.71 11.86 15.21
C LEU A 309 -14.30 12.16 14.71
N SER A 310 -13.78 11.38 13.78
CA SER A 310 -12.46 11.59 13.18
C SER A 310 -12.43 12.72 12.14
N GLN A 311 -13.59 13.15 11.66
CA GLN A 311 -13.74 14.27 10.71
C GLN A 311 -13.75 15.65 11.39
N ASN A 312 -13.76 15.71 12.74
CA ASN A 312 -13.72 16.94 13.54
C ASN A 312 -12.36 17.10 14.24
#